data_2df2838f25660b12d437efe15ca5c387
#
_entry.id   2df2838f25660b12d437efe15ca5c387
#
_cell.length_a   1.000
_cell.length_b   1.000
_cell.length_c   1.000
_cell.angle_alpha   90.00
_cell.angle_beta   90.00
_cell.angle_gamma   90.00
#
_symmetry.space_group_name_H-M   'P 1'
#
loop_
_entity.id
_entity.type
_entity.pdbx_description
1 polymer ?
#
loop_
_entity_poly.entity_id
_entity_poly.type
_entity_poly.pdbx_seq_one_letter_code
_entity_poly.pdbx_strand_id
1 'polypeptide(L)'
;MVCWFAGLFYLVRLFIYFKESEKKPELERTVLENQFTLMTKRLLYIITWPSALLTTIFGLSMIYLNTALFDNQWMKVKLCFVFFLLLYTYFCQLIFNQMKMGKITFKSGSLRIFNEVATVFLFSIIFLAVLRTTISWLLATIGLILLAVILMILIKLYKRISS
;
A
#
# COMPACT_ATOMS: atom_id res chain seq x y z
N MET A 1 10.53 -6.68 1.15
CA MET A 1 9.06 -6.58 1.06
C MET A 1 8.42 -5.86 2.24
N VAL A 2 8.73 -6.20 3.50
CA VAL A 2 8.16 -5.54 4.70
C VAL A 2 8.42 -4.02 4.69
N CYS A 3 9.65 -3.57 4.42
CA CYS A 3 9.98 -2.14 4.33
C CYS A 3 9.18 -1.41 3.25
N TRP A 4 8.88 -2.07 2.13
CA TRP A 4 8.06 -1.50 1.07
C TRP A 4 6.63 -1.22 1.54
N PHE A 5 5.99 -2.20 2.18
CA PHE A 5 4.66 -2.02 2.76
C PHE A 5 4.63 -0.98 3.89
N ALA A 6 5.64 -0.99 4.78
CA ALA A 6 5.77 0.03 5.82
C ALA A 6 5.84 1.43 5.23
N GLY A 7 6.60 1.60 4.15
CA GLY A 7 6.67 2.84 3.38
C GLY A 7 5.30 3.25 2.84
N LEU A 8 4.57 2.34 2.17
CA LEU A 8 3.27 2.61 1.59
C LEU A 8 2.22 3.00 2.63
N PHE A 9 2.13 2.28 3.76
CA PHE A 9 1.19 2.62 4.84
C PHE A 9 1.44 4.01 5.41
N TYR A 10 2.70 4.35 5.63
CA TYR A 10 3.03 5.66 6.19
C TYR A 10 2.83 6.79 5.18
N LEU A 11 3.11 6.55 3.89
CA LEU A 11 2.83 7.50 2.81
C LEU A 11 1.37 7.92 2.78
N VAL A 12 0.46 6.96 2.79
CA VAL A 12 -0.98 7.25 2.73
C VAL A 12 -1.45 8.02 3.96
N ARG A 13 -0.91 7.72 5.15
CA ARG A 13 -1.18 8.51 6.36
C ARG A 13 -0.72 9.95 6.22
N LEU A 14 0.45 10.19 5.65
CA LEU A 14 0.94 11.55 5.41
C LEU A 14 0.04 12.32 4.42
N PHE A 15 -0.49 11.66 3.39
CA PHE A 15 -1.47 12.28 2.48
C PHE A 15 -2.77 12.66 3.20
N ILE A 16 -3.24 11.82 4.13
CA ILE A 16 -4.43 12.12 4.94
C ILE A 16 -4.16 13.33 5.84
N TYR A 17 -3.04 13.37 6.55
CA TYR A 17 -2.67 14.49 7.42
C TYR A 17 -2.48 15.80 6.64
N PHE A 18 -1.87 15.73 5.46
CA PHE A 18 -1.78 16.87 4.57
C PHE A 18 -3.18 17.39 4.19
N LYS A 19 -4.09 16.51 3.84
CA LYS A 19 -5.48 16.89 3.50
C LYS A 19 -6.25 17.44 4.70
N GLU A 20 -5.99 16.98 5.88
CA GLU A 20 -6.59 17.47 7.12
C GLU A 20 -6.01 18.81 7.55
N SER A 21 -4.74 19.10 7.22
CA SER A 21 -4.12 20.41 7.51
C SER A 21 -4.74 21.57 6.73
N GLU A 22 -5.40 21.31 5.58
CA GLU A 22 -6.13 22.34 4.82
C GLU A 22 -7.23 23.03 5.63
N LYS A 23 -7.71 22.40 6.73
CA LYS A 23 -8.75 22.96 7.62
C LYS A 23 -8.20 23.87 8.72
N LYS A 24 -6.88 23.97 8.84
CA LYS A 24 -6.21 24.76 9.90
C LYS A 24 -5.99 26.22 9.47
N PRO A 25 -5.73 27.13 10.45
CA PRO A 25 -5.35 28.51 10.16
C PRO A 25 -4.13 28.59 9.22
N GLU A 26 -4.06 29.61 8.37
CA GLU A 26 -3.05 29.72 7.30
C GLU A 26 -1.60 29.55 7.77
N LEU A 27 -1.25 30.13 8.92
CA LEU A 27 0.10 30.05 9.46
C LEU A 27 0.50 28.62 9.83
N GLU A 28 -0.36 27.90 10.54
CA GLU A 28 -0.14 26.50 10.91
C GLU A 28 -0.16 25.59 9.68
N ARG A 29 -1.07 25.86 8.77
CA ARG A 29 -1.25 25.12 7.51
C ARG A 29 0.04 25.11 6.71
N THR A 30 0.64 26.27 6.45
CA THR A 30 1.85 26.39 5.64
C THR A 30 3.02 25.62 6.23
N VAL A 31 3.20 25.68 7.55
CA VAL A 31 4.27 24.94 8.24
C VAL A 31 4.05 23.42 8.14
N LEU A 32 2.82 22.95 8.38
CA LEU A 32 2.47 21.54 8.33
C LEU A 32 2.56 20.97 6.89
N GLU A 33 2.07 21.69 5.89
CA GLU A 33 2.14 21.29 4.50
C GLU A 33 3.59 21.12 4.02
N ASN A 34 4.47 22.04 4.37
CA ASN A 34 5.90 21.96 4.08
C ASN A 34 6.55 20.76 4.77
N GLN A 35 6.24 20.54 6.05
CA GLN A 35 6.76 19.43 6.81
C GLN A 35 6.30 18.08 6.25
N PHE A 36 5.00 17.91 5.99
CA PHE A 36 4.46 16.67 5.44
C PHE A 36 5.00 16.41 4.03
N THR A 37 5.17 17.43 3.20
CA THR A 37 5.75 17.29 1.87
C THR A 37 7.21 16.80 1.95
N LEU A 38 8.01 17.35 2.87
CA LEU A 38 9.39 16.93 3.08
C LEU A 38 9.48 15.50 3.60
N MET A 39 8.63 15.12 4.57
CA MET A 39 8.57 13.76 5.12
C MET A 39 8.16 12.75 4.04
N THR A 40 7.12 13.08 3.27
CA THR A 40 6.63 12.24 2.16
C THR A 40 7.71 12.04 1.10
N LYS A 41 8.43 13.10 0.72
CA LYS A 41 9.55 13.02 -0.23
C LYS A 41 10.62 12.04 0.25
N ARG A 42 11.07 12.19 1.49
CA ARG A 42 12.11 11.30 2.06
C ARG A 42 11.63 9.86 2.12
N LEU A 43 10.43 9.62 2.60
CA LEU A 43 9.84 8.28 2.72
C LEU A 43 9.71 7.60 1.35
N LEU A 44 9.24 8.33 0.35
CA LEU A 44 9.02 7.82 -0.99
C LEU A 44 10.33 7.45 -1.70
N TYR A 45 11.31 8.35 -1.69
CA TYR A 45 12.55 8.17 -2.45
C TYR A 45 13.64 7.42 -1.70
N ILE A 46 13.67 7.45 -0.36
CA ILE A 46 14.70 6.77 0.43
C ILE A 46 14.25 5.37 0.84
N ILE A 47 12.96 5.15 1.10
CA ILE A 47 12.45 3.89 1.64
C ILE A 47 11.62 3.14 0.60
N THR A 48 10.55 3.75 0.08
CA THR A 48 9.55 3.05 -0.71
C THR A 48 10.10 2.59 -2.07
N TRP A 49 10.67 3.50 -2.86
CA TRP A 49 11.23 3.15 -4.17
C TRP A 49 12.42 2.19 -4.10
N PRO A 50 13.44 2.41 -3.24
CA PRO A 50 14.56 1.48 -3.15
C PRO A 50 14.12 0.08 -2.68
N SER A 51 13.21 0.00 -1.71
CA SER A 51 12.71 -1.30 -1.24
C SER A 51 11.84 -2.01 -2.27
N ALA A 52 11.07 -1.26 -3.08
CA ALA A 52 10.32 -1.81 -4.21
C ALA A 52 11.26 -2.39 -5.28
N LEU A 53 12.27 -1.63 -5.68
CA LEU A 53 13.27 -2.06 -6.66
C LEU A 53 14.03 -3.30 -6.18
N LEU A 54 14.57 -3.28 -4.97
CA LEU A 54 15.30 -4.42 -4.41
C LEU A 54 14.40 -5.66 -4.34
N THR A 55 13.16 -5.52 -3.86
CA THR A 55 12.22 -6.65 -3.79
C THR A 55 11.93 -7.24 -5.16
N THR A 56 11.77 -6.39 -6.18
CA THR A 56 11.49 -6.82 -7.55
C THR A 56 12.71 -7.49 -8.17
N ILE A 57 13.90 -6.90 -8.02
CA ILE A 57 15.16 -7.47 -8.54
C ILE A 57 15.42 -8.84 -7.93
N PHE A 58 15.38 -8.98 -6.61
CA PHE A 58 15.59 -10.26 -5.95
C PHE A 58 14.50 -11.29 -6.29
N GLY A 59 13.24 -10.85 -6.43
CA GLY A 59 12.15 -11.73 -6.84
C GLY A 59 12.34 -12.28 -8.25
N LEU A 60 12.75 -11.44 -9.20
CA LEU A 60 13.04 -11.86 -10.57
C LEU A 60 14.30 -12.72 -10.67
N SER A 61 15.35 -12.38 -9.91
CA SER A 61 16.59 -13.18 -9.83
C SER A 61 16.31 -14.60 -9.34
N MET A 62 15.43 -14.75 -8.35
CA MET A 62 15.02 -16.07 -7.86
C MET A 62 14.34 -16.93 -8.94
N ILE A 63 13.50 -16.31 -9.77
CA ILE A 63 12.82 -16.99 -10.86
C ILE A 63 13.82 -17.37 -11.97
N TYR A 64 14.77 -16.49 -12.26
CA TYR A 64 15.81 -16.73 -13.26
C TYR A 64 16.72 -17.90 -12.88
N LEU A 65 17.12 -17.98 -11.61
CA LEU A 65 17.98 -19.07 -11.09
C LEU A 65 17.23 -20.41 -10.99
N ASN A 66 15.91 -20.40 -10.82
CA ASN A 66 15.11 -21.61 -10.70
C ASN A 66 13.81 -21.46 -11.51
N THR A 67 13.89 -21.78 -12.79
CA THR A 67 12.78 -21.68 -13.75
C THR A 67 11.60 -22.58 -13.38
N ALA A 68 11.82 -23.71 -12.68
CA ALA A 68 10.77 -24.59 -12.19
C ALA A 68 9.78 -23.88 -11.21
N LEU A 69 10.19 -22.76 -10.61
CA LEU A 69 9.29 -21.95 -9.79
C LEU A 69 8.20 -21.27 -10.60
N PHE A 70 8.46 -20.98 -11.88
CA PHE A 70 7.50 -20.32 -12.75
C PHE A 70 6.35 -21.25 -13.18
N ASP A 71 6.55 -22.54 -13.17
CA ASP A 71 5.51 -23.54 -13.49
C ASP A 71 4.44 -23.62 -12.40
N ASN A 72 4.77 -23.18 -11.18
CA ASN A 72 3.84 -23.17 -10.07
C ASN A 72 2.80 -22.05 -10.19
N GLN A 73 1.53 -22.39 -10.13
CA GLN A 73 0.42 -21.43 -10.24
C GLN A 73 0.48 -20.33 -9.15
N TRP A 74 0.88 -20.69 -7.91
CA TRP A 74 1.01 -19.73 -6.80
C TRP A 74 2.03 -18.63 -7.10
N MET A 75 3.10 -18.93 -7.84
CA MET A 75 4.12 -17.96 -8.21
C MET A 75 3.58 -16.95 -9.23
N LYS A 76 2.81 -17.40 -10.21
CA LYS A 76 2.17 -16.52 -11.21
C LYS A 76 1.22 -15.52 -10.56
N VAL A 77 0.42 -15.98 -9.61
CA VAL A 77 -0.50 -15.12 -8.86
C VAL A 77 0.27 -14.13 -7.98
N LYS A 78 1.33 -14.58 -7.30
CA LYS A 78 2.20 -13.69 -6.52
C LYS A 78 2.82 -12.58 -7.39
N LEU A 79 3.28 -12.90 -8.59
CA LEU A 79 3.81 -11.91 -9.53
C LEU A 79 2.75 -10.90 -9.95
N CYS A 80 1.52 -11.36 -10.19
CA CYS A 80 0.38 -10.48 -10.48
C CYS A 80 0.12 -9.49 -9.33
N PHE A 81 0.12 -9.95 -8.08
CA PHE A 81 -0.02 -9.07 -6.92
C PHE A 81 1.15 -8.08 -6.78
N VAL A 82 2.38 -8.51 -7.03
CA VAL A 82 3.56 -7.60 -7.01
C VAL A 82 3.43 -6.55 -8.10
N PHE A 83 2.95 -6.90 -9.28
CA PHE A 83 2.68 -5.95 -10.37
C PHE A 83 1.63 -4.90 -9.95
N PHE A 84 0.51 -5.32 -9.38
CA PHE A 84 -0.50 -4.39 -8.86
C PHE A 84 0.05 -3.51 -7.73
N LEU A 85 0.94 -4.04 -6.89
CA LEU A 85 1.59 -3.26 -5.84
C LEU A 85 2.54 -2.19 -6.41
N LEU A 86 3.22 -2.48 -7.52
CA LEU A 86 4.01 -1.48 -8.25
C LEU A 86 3.12 -0.37 -8.83
N LEU A 87 1.98 -0.73 -9.43
CA LEU A 87 0.98 0.24 -9.87
C LEU A 87 0.48 1.11 -8.71
N TYR A 88 0.19 0.50 -7.58
CA TYR A 88 -0.20 1.21 -6.36
C TYR A 88 0.87 2.21 -5.90
N THR A 89 2.15 1.81 -5.92
CA THR A 89 3.28 2.69 -5.61
C THR A 89 3.37 3.86 -6.59
N TYR A 90 3.12 3.60 -7.87
CA TYR A 90 3.05 4.65 -8.89
C TYR A 90 1.89 5.64 -8.64
N PHE A 91 0.73 5.15 -8.23
CA PHE A 91 -0.38 6.03 -7.81
C PHE A 91 -0.01 6.89 -6.60
N CYS A 92 0.72 6.36 -5.61
CA CYS A 92 1.26 7.15 -4.50
C CYS A 92 2.19 8.27 -5.01
N GLN A 93 3.01 7.98 -6.03
CA GLN A 93 3.87 8.99 -6.67
C GLN A 93 3.03 10.10 -7.33
N LEU A 94 1.93 9.78 -8.00
CA LEU A 94 1.05 10.78 -8.60
C LEU A 94 0.39 11.67 -7.54
N ILE A 95 -0.08 11.09 -6.43
CA ILE A 95 -0.65 11.84 -5.31
C ILE A 95 0.42 12.77 -4.69
N PHE A 96 1.65 12.29 -4.55
CA PHE A 96 2.76 13.11 -4.05
C PHE A 96 3.06 14.29 -4.98
N ASN A 97 2.98 14.10 -6.30
CA ASN A 97 3.16 15.20 -7.25
C ASN A 97 2.05 16.27 -7.11
N GLN A 98 0.80 15.86 -6.87
CA GLN A 98 -0.30 16.79 -6.55
C GLN A 98 -0.05 17.52 -5.22
N MET A 99 0.44 16.81 -4.20
CA MET A 99 0.79 17.39 -2.91
C MET A 99 1.86 18.50 -3.03
N LYS A 100 2.86 18.32 -3.91
CA LYS A 100 3.86 19.36 -4.22
C LYS A 100 3.24 20.61 -4.83
N MET A 101 2.13 20.50 -5.54
CA MET A 101 1.38 21.62 -6.10
C MET A 101 0.43 22.27 -5.07
N GLY A 102 0.50 21.86 -3.81
CA GLY A 102 -0.32 22.39 -2.72
C GLY A 102 -1.78 21.95 -2.72
N LYS A 103 -2.17 21.00 -3.57
CA LYS A 103 -3.56 20.51 -3.66
C LYS A 103 -3.60 19.01 -3.90
N ILE A 104 -4.25 18.26 -2.99
CA ILE A 104 -4.64 16.89 -3.21
C ILE A 104 -6.11 16.86 -3.65
N THR A 105 -6.38 16.31 -4.83
CA THR A 105 -7.73 16.24 -5.39
C THR A 105 -8.62 15.25 -4.64
N PHE A 106 -8.03 14.25 -3.99
CA PHE A 106 -8.75 13.20 -3.29
C PHE A 106 -9.29 13.67 -1.94
N LYS A 107 -10.51 13.22 -1.60
CA LYS A 107 -11.09 13.42 -0.26
C LYS A 107 -10.37 12.56 0.77
N SER A 108 -10.27 13.03 2.03
CA SER A 108 -9.67 12.27 3.14
C SER A 108 -10.28 10.86 3.29
N GLY A 109 -11.60 10.71 3.08
CA GLY A 109 -12.27 9.41 3.09
C GLY A 109 -11.78 8.44 2.02
N SER A 110 -11.53 8.92 0.80
CA SER A 110 -10.99 8.09 -0.30
C SER A 110 -9.55 7.64 -0.02
N LEU A 111 -8.74 8.49 0.58
CA LEU A 111 -7.37 8.15 0.98
C LEU A 111 -7.35 7.08 2.08
N ARG A 112 -8.33 7.09 3.00
CA ARG A 112 -8.46 6.03 4.00
C ARG A 112 -8.79 4.68 3.37
N ILE A 113 -9.75 4.64 2.41
CA ILE A 113 -10.04 3.42 1.64
C ILE A 113 -8.79 2.96 0.88
N PHE A 114 -8.05 3.88 0.30
CA PHE A 114 -6.81 3.59 -0.40
C PHE A 114 -5.76 2.93 0.51
N ASN A 115 -5.68 3.32 1.80
CA ASN A 115 -4.83 2.65 2.78
C ASN A 115 -5.25 1.18 3.02
N GLU A 116 -6.56 0.89 3.03
CA GLU A 116 -7.06 -0.48 3.23
C GLU A 116 -6.72 -1.40 2.05
N VAL A 117 -6.65 -0.85 0.83
CA VAL A 117 -6.20 -1.60 -0.34
C VAL A 117 -4.76 -2.11 -0.13
N ALA A 118 -3.86 -1.31 0.44
CA ALA A 118 -2.51 -1.75 0.79
C ALA A 118 -2.51 -2.90 1.82
N THR A 119 -3.42 -2.84 2.82
CA THR A 119 -3.59 -3.89 3.81
C THR A 119 -4.01 -5.21 3.16
N VAL A 120 -4.98 -5.17 2.23
CA VAL A 120 -5.44 -6.35 1.49
C VAL A 120 -4.28 -6.95 0.67
N PHE A 121 -3.48 -6.12 -0.01
CA PHE A 121 -2.31 -6.61 -0.75
C PHE A 121 -1.29 -7.28 0.17
N LEU A 122 -1.02 -6.71 1.35
CA LEU A 122 -0.08 -7.30 2.30
C LEU A 122 -0.53 -8.70 2.72
N PHE A 123 -1.77 -8.83 3.16
CA PHE A 123 -2.31 -10.12 3.59
C PHE A 123 -2.35 -11.12 2.43
N SER A 124 -2.76 -10.70 1.23
CA SER A 124 -2.79 -11.57 0.05
C SER A 124 -1.43 -12.18 -0.26
N ILE A 125 -0.39 -11.36 -0.25
CA ILE A 125 0.96 -11.81 -0.57
C ILE A 125 1.53 -12.69 0.53
N ILE A 126 1.25 -12.41 1.80
CA ILE A 126 1.66 -13.26 2.94
C ILE A 126 0.95 -14.62 2.86
N PHE A 127 -0.37 -14.62 2.67
CA PHE A 127 -1.13 -15.86 2.54
C PHE A 127 -0.63 -16.73 1.39
N LEU A 128 -0.38 -16.16 0.22
CA LEU A 128 0.20 -16.88 -0.92
C LEU A 128 1.60 -17.43 -0.64
N ALA A 129 2.39 -16.76 0.19
CA ALA A 129 3.73 -17.23 0.56
C ALA A 129 3.69 -18.38 1.57
N VAL A 130 2.73 -18.37 2.50
CA VAL A 130 2.60 -19.36 3.59
C VAL A 130 1.87 -20.62 3.12
N LEU A 131 0.82 -20.47 2.32
CA LEU A 131 -0.06 -21.57 1.92
C LEU A 131 0.39 -22.32 0.66
N ARG A 132 1.70 -22.40 0.44
CA ARG A 132 2.35 -22.98 -0.76
C ARG A 132 1.81 -24.34 -1.21
N THR A 133 1.34 -25.20 -0.30
CA THR A 133 1.16 -26.63 -0.58
C THR A 133 -0.10 -27.26 -0.01
N THR A 134 -0.90 -26.59 0.83
CA THR A 134 -1.88 -27.31 1.67
C THR A 134 -3.35 -26.94 1.46
N ILE A 135 -3.68 -25.91 0.71
CA ILE A 135 -5.08 -25.49 0.60
C ILE A 135 -5.47 -25.28 -0.86
N SER A 136 -6.66 -25.80 -1.21
CA SER A 136 -7.30 -25.52 -2.49
C SER A 136 -7.40 -24.02 -2.74
N TRP A 137 -7.09 -23.56 -3.93
CA TRP A 137 -7.11 -22.16 -4.38
C TRP A 137 -8.40 -21.42 -4.04
N LEU A 138 -9.53 -22.16 -4.03
CA LEU A 138 -10.83 -21.64 -3.64
C LEU A 138 -10.88 -21.21 -2.18
N LEU A 139 -10.35 -22.00 -1.27
CA LEU A 139 -10.32 -21.64 0.17
C LEU A 139 -9.41 -20.44 0.46
N ALA A 140 -8.27 -20.33 -0.23
CA ALA A 140 -7.36 -19.20 -0.08
C ALA A 140 -8.00 -17.89 -0.56
N THR A 141 -8.68 -17.88 -1.71
CA THR A 141 -9.37 -16.69 -2.23
C THR A 141 -10.58 -16.31 -1.40
N ILE A 142 -11.36 -17.27 -0.91
CA ILE A 142 -12.50 -17.02 -0.02
C ILE A 142 -12.02 -16.43 1.31
N GLY A 143 -10.97 -16.99 1.92
CA GLY A 143 -10.37 -16.49 3.15
C GLY A 143 -9.88 -15.04 3.01
N LEU A 144 -9.32 -14.70 1.87
CA LEU A 144 -8.81 -13.37 1.55
C LEU A 144 -9.93 -12.34 1.39
N ILE A 145 -11.01 -12.71 0.69
CA ILE A 145 -12.21 -11.87 0.54
C ILE A 145 -12.88 -11.68 1.89
N LEU A 146 -12.99 -12.73 2.69
CA LEU A 146 -13.61 -12.69 4.03
C LEU A 146 -12.80 -11.77 4.97
N LEU A 147 -11.48 -11.85 4.93
CA LEU A 147 -10.59 -10.96 5.70
C LEU A 147 -10.74 -9.51 5.27
N ALA A 148 -10.80 -9.21 3.97
CA ALA A 148 -11.03 -7.86 3.46
C ALA A 148 -12.39 -7.30 3.94
N VAL A 149 -13.44 -8.12 3.90
CA VAL A 149 -14.78 -7.74 4.38
C VAL A 149 -14.77 -7.50 5.89
N ILE A 150 -14.13 -8.36 6.68
CA ILE A 150 -14.01 -8.18 8.14
C ILE A 150 -13.28 -6.87 8.46
N LEU A 151 -12.17 -6.58 7.80
CA LEU A 151 -11.44 -5.32 7.98
C LEU A 151 -12.31 -4.11 7.65
N MET A 152 -13.04 -4.13 6.53
CA MET A 152 -13.97 -3.05 6.18
C MET A 152 -15.08 -2.86 7.22
N ILE A 153 -15.62 -3.94 7.75
CA ILE A 153 -16.67 -3.89 8.79
C ILE A 153 -16.10 -3.31 10.08
N LEU A 154 -14.91 -3.76 10.53
CA LEU A 154 -14.24 -3.26 11.73
C LEU A 154 -13.97 -1.75 11.65
N ILE A 155 -13.48 -1.28 10.49
CA ILE A 155 -13.23 0.15 10.27
C ILE A 155 -14.54 0.95 10.29
N LYS A 156 -15.61 0.42 9.67
CA LYS A 156 -16.92 1.07 9.66
C LYS A 156 -17.53 1.13 11.06
N LEU A 157 -17.38 0.07 11.87
CA LEU A 157 -17.78 0.00 13.27
C LEU A 157 -17.00 0.99 14.13
N TYR A 158 -15.66 1.00 14.03
CA TYR A 158 -14.80 1.94 14.74
C TYR A 158 -15.17 3.39 14.44
N LYS A 159 -15.43 3.72 13.15
CA LYS A 159 -15.85 5.06 12.76
C LYS A 159 -17.22 5.45 13.35
N ARG A 160 -18.12 4.47 13.54
CA ARG A 160 -19.45 4.71 14.13
C ARG A 160 -19.39 4.92 15.65
N ILE A 161 -18.40 4.30 16.33
CA ILE A 161 -18.20 4.42 17.78
C ILE A 161 -17.42 5.70 18.12
N SER A 162 -16.53 6.15 17.23
CA SER A 162 -15.68 7.34 17.43
C SER A 162 -16.26 8.65 16.88
N SER A 163 -17.47 8.63 16.36
CA SER A 163 -18.27 9.80 15.97
C SER A 163 -19.38 10.07 16.93
#